data_11ee54004ff06d12ee1517e1b2de9b94
#
_entry.id   11ee54004ff06d12ee1517e1b2de9b94
#
_cell.length_a   1.000
_cell.length_b   1.000
_cell.length_c   1.000
_cell.angle_alpha   90.00
_cell.angle_beta   90.00
_cell.angle_gamma   90.00
#
_symmetry.space_group_name_H-M   'P 1'
#
loop_
_entity.id
_entity.type
_entity.pdbx_description
1 polymer ?
#
loop_
_entity_poly.entity_id
_entity_poly.type
_entity_poly.pdbx_seq_one_letter_code
_entity_poly.pdbx_strand_id
1 'polypeptide(L)'
;MLQGVAGGFVEGNRMLRTLMDAMPIGCYVLRPDHTVLYWNPAAEKLLGFSAEEMRGKRCVDMPLGCSFTNSSRIGAHCPAIVAYATGKAKTLEMFMRRKDGKDILLRNTLVPLADENGEVKELVSFFVPLTDANYDQGLIKAIYETATRDPLTCLPGRKFMEVCIDEAMEIYRRTGQPFAVLFADVNNFHDINNTYGHAAGDDLLRAFGLALRKYGRKADKFCRWGGDEFVGLLHLRHPEDIKGAAKRFLKIAHNCEVTEDGKTVSCRASIGITVVRDDDTIKSIVSRADHYMYLAKKRKEDQIVTDFDQ
;
A
#
# COMPACT_ATOMS: atom_id res chain seq x y z
N MET A 1 13.74 24.75 17.01
CA MET A 1 12.90 25.32 15.95
C MET A 1 13.29 24.62 14.65
N LEU A 2 12.64 23.52 14.32
CA LEU A 2 12.77 22.88 13.01
C LEU A 2 11.61 23.40 12.16
N GLN A 3 11.93 24.30 11.24
CA GLN A 3 11.00 24.75 10.22
C GLN A 3 10.60 23.53 9.38
N GLY A 4 9.28 23.20 9.40
CA GLY A 4 8.71 22.14 8.59
C GLY A 4 9.00 22.38 7.12
N VAL A 5 9.60 21.40 6.49
CA VAL A 5 9.73 21.33 5.03
C VAL A 5 8.33 21.15 4.47
N ALA A 6 7.75 22.22 3.95
CA ALA A 6 6.48 22.25 3.22
C ALA A 6 6.67 21.70 1.79
N GLY A 7 7.25 20.50 1.67
CA GLY A 7 7.36 19.75 0.41
C GLY A 7 6.39 18.58 0.47
N GLY A 8 5.52 18.45 -0.55
CA GLY A 8 4.64 17.30 -0.66
C GLY A 8 5.42 15.98 -0.75
N PHE A 9 4.73 14.83 -0.58
CA PHE A 9 5.35 13.49 -0.63
C PHE A 9 6.21 13.27 -1.87
N VAL A 10 5.76 13.75 -3.03
CA VAL A 10 6.48 13.58 -4.30
C VAL A 10 7.57 14.66 -4.48
N GLU A 11 7.32 15.91 -4.10
CA GLU A 11 8.31 16.98 -4.25
C GLU A 11 9.53 16.80 -3.34
N GLY A 12 9.33 16.30 -2.12
CA GLY A 12 10.39 16.04 -1.14
C GLY A 12 11.18 14.76 -1.40
N ASN A 13 10.69 13.84 -2.26
CA ASN A 13 11.29 12.53 -2.47
C ASN A 13 11.93 12.40 -3.86
N ARG A 14 13.25 12.68 -3.93
CA ARG A 14 14.04 12.61 -5.17
C ARG A 14 14.00 11.23 -5.83
N MET A 15 14.03 10.17 -5.03
CA MET A 15 13.99 8.79 -5.54
C MET A 15 12.66 8.49 -6.21
N LEU A 16 11.55 8.87 -5.58
CA LEU A 16 10.21 8.70 -6.13
C LEU A 16 10.05 9.48 -7.46
N ARG A 17 10.54 10.71 -7.51
CA ARG A 17 10.53 11.49 -8.76
C ARG A 17 11.31 10.81 -9.88
N THR A 18 12.52 10.33 -9.59
CA THR A 18 13.34 9.61 -10.59
C THR A 18 12.61 8.38 -11.13
N LEU A 19 11.93 7.62 -10.26
CA LEU A 19 11.12 6.48 -10.68
C LEU A 19 9.96 6.92 -11.57
N MET A 20 9.21 7.95 -11.17
CA MET A 20 8.08 8.47 -11.95
C MET A 20 8.50 9.04 -13.30
N ASP A 21 9.69 9.67 -13.39
CA ASP A 21 10.26 10.17 -14.65
C ASP A 21 10.63 9.03 -15.60
N ALA A 22 11.10 7.90 -15.07
CA ALA A 22 11.47 6.72 -15.86
C ALA A 22 10.28 5.84 -16.28
N MET A 23 9.07 6.12 -15.76
CA MET A 23 7.89 5.32 -16.11
C MET A 23 7.47 5.50 -17.55
N PRO A 24 7.10 4.41 -18.26
CA PRO A 24 6.55 4.49 -19.60
C PRO A 24 5.06 4.88 -19.63
N ILE A 25 4.42 5.06 -18.48
CA ILE A 25 3.01 5.44 -18.34
C ILE A 25 2.87 6.91 -17.96
N GLY A 26 1.79 7.56 -18.43
CA GLY A 26 1.50 8.93 -18.05
C GLY A 26 1.21 9.03 -16.56
N CYS A 27 1.82 10.01 -15.89
CA CYS A 27 1.63 10.24 -14.47
C CYS A 27 1.61 11.73 -14.14
N TYR A 28 0.69 12.13 -13.26
CA TYR A 28 0.69 13.46 -12.62
C TYR A 28 0.26 13.37 -11.16
N VAL A 29 0.61 14.40 -10.40
CA VAL A 29 0.26 14.53 -8.97
C VAL A 29 -0.55 15.80 -8.76
N LEU A 30 -1.62 15.70 -7.99
CA LEU A 30 -2.49 16.81 -7.60
C LEU A 30 -2.40 17.08 -6.10
N ARG A 31 -2.56 18.35 -5.71
CA ARG A 31 -2.93 18.76 -4.36
C ARG A 31 -4.45 18.61 -4.13
N PRO A 32 -4.93 18.71 -2.87
CA PRO A 32 -6.37 18.70 -2.56
C PRO A 32 -7.19 19.78 -3.27
N ASP A 33 -6.58 20.91 -3.59
CA ASP A 33 -7.17 22.00 -4.37
C ASP A 33 -7.17 21.74 -5.89
N HIS A 34 -6.74 20.53 -6.30
CA HIS A 34 -6.59 20.09 -7.68
C HIS A 34 -5.46 20.75 -8.45
N THR A 35 -4.53 21.44 -7.79
CA THR A 35 -3.34 22.01 -8.44
C THR A 35 -2.35 20.90 -8.80
N VAL A 36 -1.84 20.92 -10.04
CA VAL A 36 -0.83 19.97 -10.53
C VAL A 36 0.53 20.30 -9.91
N LEU A 37 1.08 19.36 -9.16
CA LEU A 37 2.41 19.45 -8.58
C LEU A 37 3.49 18.88 -9.50
N TYR A 38 3.15 17.78 -10.16
CA TYR A 38 4.07 17.00 -10.94
C TYR A 38 3.40 16.47 -12.21
N TRP A 39 4.19 16.35 -13.27
CA TRP A 39 3.78 15.88 -14.58
C TRP A 39 4.99 15.17 -15.21
N ASN A 40 4.90 13.87 -15.53
CA ASN A 40 6.05 13.08 -15.98
C ASN A 40 6.27 13.17 -17.49
N PRO A 41 7.47 12.78 -18.00
CA PRO A 41 7.78 12.80 -19.44
C PRO A 41 6.84 11.92 -20.29
N ALA A 42 6.33 10.81 -19.74
CA ALA A 42 5.39 9.97 -20.46
C ALA A 42 4.02 10.65 -20.62
N ALA A 43 3.57 11.43 -19.64
CA ALA A 43 2.36 12.25 -19.76
C ALA A 43 2.53 13.35 -20.83
N GLU A 44 3.70 14.00 -20.89
CA GLU A 44 4.01 14.97 -21.95
C GLU A 44 3.91 14.32 -23.33
N LYS A 45 4.57 13.17 -23.51
CA LYS A 45 4.56 12.43 -24.78
C LYS A 45 3.16 11.97 -25.19
N LEU A 46 2.35 11.53 -24.21
CA LEU A 46 1.02 10.98 -24.50
C LEU A 46 -0.03 12.06 -24.78
N LEU A 47 -0.04 13.13 -24.00
CA LEU A 47 -1.06 14.19 -24.07
C LEU A 47 -0.59 15.43 -24.83
N GLY A 48 0.73 15.59 -25.03
CA GLY A 48 1.32 16.70 -25.79
C GLY A 48 1.50 18.00 -25.02
N PHE A 49 1.14 18.04 -23.72
CA PHE A 49 1.36 19.19 -22.83
C PHE A 49 2.65 19.01 -22.03
N SER A 50 3.50 20.04 -21.98
CA SER A 50 4.72 19.98 -21.20
C SER A 50 4.49 20.12 -19.70
N ALA A 51 5.43 19.64 -18.86
CA ALA A 51 5.36 19.81 -17.42
C ALA A 51 5.33 21.30 -17.03
N GLU A 52 6.02 22.16 -17.76
CA GLU A 52 6.02 23.59 -17.53
C GLU A 52 4.65 24.22 -17.77
N GLU A 53 3.95 23.75 -18.81
CA GLU A 53 2.58 24.21 -19.12
C GLU A 53 1.55 23.75 -18.08
N MET A 54 1.79 22.62 -17.41
CA MET A 54 0.78 21.96 -16.57
C MET A 54 0.96 22.24 -15.08
N ARG A 55 2.20 22.38 -14.61
CA ARG A 55 2.50 22.63 -13.20
C ARG A 55 1.89 23.95 -12.71
N GLY A 56 1.40 23.93 -11.46
CA GLY A 56 0.79 25.10 -10.83
C GLY A 56 -0.61 25.44 -11.34
N LYS A 57 -1.11 24.79 -12.39
CA LYS A 57 -2.50 24.97 -12.87
C LYS A 57 -3.43 24.01 -12.16
N ARG A 58 -4.66 24.41 -11.96
CA ARG A 58 -5.71 23.53 -11.45
C ARG A 58 -6.19 22.59 -12.56
N CYS A 59 -6.35 21.32 -12.23
CA CYS A 59 -6.80 20.28 -13.17
C CYS A 59 -8.10 20.66 -13.91
N VAL A 60 -9.03 21.32 -13.23
CA VAL A 60 -10.31 21.76 -13.79
C VAL A 60 -10.18 22.88 -14.83
N ASP A 61 -9.10 23.67 -14.75
CA ASP A 61 -8.83 24.80 -15.63
C ASP A 61 -7.94 24.39 -16.83
N MET A 62 -7.50 23.13 -16.84
CA MET A 62 -6.65 22.62 -17.91
C MET A 62 -7.44 22.18 -19.14
N PRO A 63 -6.84 22.24 -20.33
CA PRO A 63 -7.51 21.86 -21.57
C PRO A 63 -7.68 20.35 -21.76
N LEU A 64 -7.46 19.55 -20.72
CA LEU A 64 -7.53 18.07 -20.77
C LEU A 64 -8.93 17.53 -21.07
N GLY A 65 -9.98 18.33 -20.88
CA GLY A 65 -11.33 17.99 -21.29
C GLY A 65 -11.83 16.63 -20.82
N CYS A 66 -11.47 16.23 -19.59
CA CYS A 66 -11.81 14.92 -19.04
C CYS A 66 -13.29 14.61 -19.15
N SER A 67 -13.66 13.44 -19.71
CA SER A 67 -15.04 13.01 -19.87
C SER A 67 -15.18 11.49 -19.78
N PHE A 68 -16.34 10.98 -19.38
CA PHE A 68 -16.68 9.55 -19.41
C PHE A 68 -17.23 9.11 -20.76
N THR A 69 -17.75 10.04 -21.53
CA THR A 69 -18.28 9.85 -22.89
C THR A 69 -17.79 10.97 -23.79
N ASN A 70 -17.80 10.79 -25.10
CA ASN A 70 -17.36 11.81 -26.06
C ASN A 70 -18.11 13.15 -26.00
N SER A 71 -19.12 13.30 -25.14
CA SER A 71 -20.03 14.46 -25.15
C SER A 71 -20.22 15.20 -23.84
N SER A 72 -19.72 14.71 -22.69
CA SER A 72 -19.94 15.37 -21.39
C SER A 72 -18.67 15.52 -20.56
N ARG A 73 -18.36 16.75 -20.16
CA ARG A 73 -17.30 17.03 -19.18
C ARG A 73 -17.67 16.48 -17.80
N ILE A 74 -16.70 15.96 -17.07
CA ILE A 74 -16.88 15.23 -15.79
C ILE A 74 -17.45 16.11 -14.67
N GLY A 75 -17.25 17.43 -14.67
CA GLY A 75 -17.83 18.36 -13.69
C GLY A 75 -17.74 17.89 -12.22
N ALA A 76 -18.88 17.91 -11.52
CA ALA A 76 -18.99 17.51 -10.10
C ALA A 76 -18.73 16.00 -9.86
N HIS A 77 -18.69 15.17 -10.89
CA HIS A 77 -18.39 13.74 -10.81
C HIS A 77 -16.91 13.45 -11.10
N CYS A 78 -16.02 14.44 -10.93
CA CYS A 78 -14.59 14.25 -11.12
C CYS A 78 -14.07 13.13 -10.22
N PRO A 79 -13.43 12.09 -10.81
CA PRO A 79 -12.92 10.96 -10.04
C PRO A 79 -11.90 11.36 -8.98
N ALA A 80 -11.16 12.45 -9.19
CA ALA A 80 -10.23 12.99 -8.21
C ALA A 80 -10.97 13.47 -6.96
N ILE A 81 -12.12 14.16 -7.10
CA ILE A 81 -12.93 14.57 -5.95
C ILE A 81 -13.37 13.37 -5.13
N VAL A 82 -13.83 12.30 -5.79
CA VAL A 82 -14.25 11.06 -5.13
C VAL A 82 -13.08 10.38 -4.43
N ALA A 83 -11.91 10.31 -5.07
CA ALA A 83 -10.72 9.70 -4.48
C ALA A 83 -10.22 10.48 -3.25
N TYR A 84 -10.25 11.81 -3.27
CA TYR A 84 -9.95 12.64 -2.11
C TYR A 84 -10.96 12.42 -0.97
N ALA A 85 -12.25 12.45 -1.27
CA ALA A 85 -13.31 12.33 -0.26
C ALA A 85 -13.33 10.95 0.41
N THR A 86 -13.02 9.89 -0.34
CA THR A 86 -13.09 8.52 0.17
C THR A 86 -11.76 7.98 0.70
N GLY A 87 -10.63 8.61 0.35
CA GLY A 87 -9.28 8.10 0.63
C GLY A 87 -8.99 6.76 -0.03
N LYS A 88 -9.79 6.34 -1.04
CA LYS A 88 -9.63 5.05 -1.73
C LYS A 88 -9.11 5.25 -3.15
N ALA A 89 -8.21 4.35 -3.56
CA ALA A 89 -7.78 4.30 -4.96
C ALA A 89 -8.96 3.96 -5.87
N LYS A 90 -8.99 4.55 -7.07
CA LYS A 90 -10.03 4.34 -8.05
C LYS A 90 -9.44 4.17 -9.44
N THR A 91 -9.82 3.11 -10.12
CA THR A 91 -9.50 2.88 -11.55
C THR A 91 -10.76 3.05 -12.39
N LEU A 92 -10.64 3.75 -13.50
CA LEU A 92 -11.74 3.99 -14.42
C LEU A 92 -11.23 4.24 -15.85
N GLU A 93 -12.13 4.09 -16.81
CA GLU A 93 -11.88 4.45 -18.20
C GLU A 93 -12.48 5.81 -18.49
N MET A 94 -11.69 6.68 -19.11
CA MET A 94 -12.10 8.04 -19.40
C MET A 94 -11.40 8.61 -20.64
N PHE A 95 -12.02 9.55 -21.28
CA PHE A 95 -11.41 10.34 -22.33
C PHE A 95 -10.65 11.53 -21.74
N MET A 96 -9.45 11.77 -22.27
CA MET A 96 -8.70 13.00 -22.04
C MET A 96 -8.35 13.62 -23.39
N ARG A 97 -8.39 14.96 -23.44
CA ARG A 97 -8.04 15.70 -24.65
C ARG A 97 -6.54 15.95 -24.73
N ARG A 98 -5.95 15.60 -25.85
CA ARG A 98 -4.58 15.91 -26.21
C ARG A 98 -4.44 17.36 -26.68
N LYS A 99 -3.22 17.87 -26.67
CA LYS A 99 -2.90 19.24 -27.16
C LYS A 99 -3.25 19.45 -28.65
N ASP A 100 -3.24 18.38 -29.44
CA ASP A 100 -3.65 18.38 -30.86
C ASP A 100 -5.18 18.43 -31.06
N GLY A 101 -5.96 18.50 -29.97
CA GLY A 101 -7.41 18.55 -29.96
C GLY A 101 -8.12 17.22 -30.06
N LYS A 102 -7.39 16.09 -30.22
CA LYS A 102 -7.97 14.75 -30.27
C LYS A 102 -8.22 14.20 -28.87
N ASP A 103 -9.32 13.50 -28.71
CA ASP A 103 -9.62 12.78 -27.48
C ASP A 103 -9.00 11.38 -27.54
N ILE A 104 -8.37 10.97 -26.43
CA ILE A 104 -7.79 9.65 -26.26
C ILE A 104 -8.48 8.94 -25.09
N LEU A 105 -8.89 7.68 -25.32
CA LEU A 105 -9.48 6.83 -24.27
C LEU A 105 -8.34 6.22 -23.44
N LEU A 106 -8.38 6.46 -22.15
CA LEU A 106 -7.36 6.07 -21.18
C LEU A 106 -7.99 5.26 -20.06
N ARG A 107 -7.25 4.29 -19.56
CA ARG A 107 -7.47 3.74 -18.22
C ARG A 107 -6.67 4.57 -17.25
N ASN A 108 -7.38 5.21 -16.30
CA ASN A 108 -6.79 6.09 -15.30
C ASN A 108 -6.96 5.48 -13.91
N THR A 109 -5.86 5.36 -13.17
CA THR A 109 -5.84 4.92 -11.76
C THR A 109 -5.43 6.10 -10.90
N LEU A 110 -6.31 6.49 -9.99
CA LEU A 110 -6.17 7.59 -9.05
C LEU A 110 -5.83 7.00 -7.67
N VAL A 111 -4.72 7.42 -7.10
CA VAL A 111 -4.18 6.90 -5.84
C VAL A 111 -4.03 8.04 -4.85
N PRO A 112 -4.88 8.12 -3.80
CA PRO A 112 -4.72 9.10 -2.75
C PRO A 112 -3.52 8.73 -1.85
N LEU A 113 -2.66 9.71 -1.59
CA LEU A 113 -1.56 9.63 -0.62
C LEU A 113 -1.97 10.40 0.63
N ALA A 114 -2.09 9.68 1.75
CA ALA A 114 -2.45 10.22 3.05
C ALA A 114 -1.23 10.31 3.96
N ASP A 115 -1.23 11.31 4.84
CA ASP A 115 -0.25 11.42 5.92
C ASP A 115 -0.50 10.39 7.05
N GLU A 116 0.31 10.45 8.09
CA GLU A 116 0.23 9.56 9.26
C GLU A 116 -1.12 9.66 9.99
N ASN A 117 -1.81 10.78 9.87
CA ASN A 117 -3.14 11.02 10.46
C ASN A 117 -4.28 10.50 9.56
N GLY A 118 -3.96 9.98 8.37
CA GLY A 118 -4.93 9.50 7.40
C GLY A 118 -5.54 10.61 6.52
N GLU A 119 -5.05 11.86 6.62
CA GLU A 119 -5.49 12.96 5.77
C GLU A 119 -4.84 12.89 4.39
N VAL A 120 -5.63 12.89 3.33
CA VAL A 120 -5.12 12.84 1.95
C VAL A 120 -4.47 14.17 1.59
N LYS A 121 -3.17 14.16 1.38
CA LYS A 121 -2.35 15.35 1.04
C LYS A 121 -2.08 15.48 -0.45
N GLU A 122 -2.00 14.37 -1.17
CA GLU A 122 -1.74 14.33 -2.60
C GLU A 122 -2.56 13.23 -3.26
N LEU A 123 -2.79 13.37 -4.57
CA LEU A 123 -3.40 12.36 -5.42
C LEU A 123 -2.48 12.09 -6.60
N VAL A 124 -2.03 10.87 -6.74
CA VAL A 124 -1.27 10.43 -7.91
C VAL A 124 -2.23 9.83 -8.94
N SER A 125 -2.15 10.30 -10.17
CA SER A 125 -2.90 9.78 -11.31
C SER A 125 -1.94 9.06 -12.25
N PHE A 126 -2.22 7.79 -12.54
CA PHE A 126 -1.52 6.98 -13.54
C PHE A 126 -2.48 6.68 -14.68
N PHE A 127 -2.05 6.89 -15.92
CA PHE A 127 -2.93 6.66 -17.05
C PHE A 127 -2.20 6.07 -18.25
N VAL A 128 -2.91 5.17 -18.95
CA VAL A 128 -2.42 4.44 -20.13
C VAL A 128 -3.47 4.44 -21.22
N PRO A 129 -3.08 4.47 -22.52
CA PRO A 129 -4.01 4.29 -23.61
C PRO A 129 -4.67 2.91 -23.57
N LEU A 130 -5.97 2.84 -23.79
CA LEU A 130 -6.67 1.55 -23.90
C LEU A 130 -6.34 0.79 -25.19
N THR A 131 -5.72 1.45 -26.16
CA THR A 131 -5.30 0.84 -27.42
C THR A 131 -4.01 0.02 -27.31
N ASP A 132 -3.24 0.21 -26.23
CA ASP A 132 -2.00 -0.52 -25.96
C ASP A 132 -2.26 -1.66 -24.97
N ALA A 133 -2.60 -2.84 -25.48
CA ALA A 133 -2.89 -4.04 -24.69
C ALA A 133 -1.72 -4.57 -23.84
N ASN A 134 -0.56 -3.91 -23.87
CA ASN A 134 0.69 -4.35 -23.23
C ASN A 134 1.04 -3.59 -21.94
N TYR A 135 0.19 -2.69 -21.45
CA TYR A 135 0.46 -2.02 -20.18
C TYR A 135 -0.02 -2.86 -19.01
N ASP A 136 0.95 -3.41 -18.30
CA ASP A 136 0.76 -4.34 -17.19
C ASP A 136 0.21 -3.62 -15.94
N GLN A 137 -0.97 -4.05 -15.47
CA GLN A 137 -1.51 -3.64 -14.16
C GLN A 137 -0.50 -3.92 -13.03
N GLY A 138 0.39 -4.89 -13.22
CA GLY A 138 1.49 -5.20 -12.31
C GLY A 138 2.46 -4.04 -12.11
N LEU A 139 2.73 -3.23 -13.14
CA LEU A 139 3.60 -2.06 -13.02
C LEU A 139 2.99 -0.98 -12.13
N ILE A 140 1.71 -0.64 -12.33
CA ILE A 140 1.00 0.36 -11.50
C ILE A 140 0.98 -0.10 -10.04
N LYS A 141 0.72 -1.38 -9.81
CA LYS A 141 0.72 -1.98 -8.48
C LYS A 141 2.12 -1.94 -7.83
N ALA A 142 3.17 -2.25 -8.58
CA ALA A 142 4.55 -2.18 -8.10
C ALA A 142 4.98 -0.75 -7.73
N ILE A 143 4.50 0.24 -8.49
CA ILE A 143 4.74 1.66 -8.21
C ILE A 143 4.00 2.08 -6.94
N TYR A 144 2.74 1.71 -6.80
CA TYR A 144 1.95 1.99 -5.60
C TYR A 144 2.57 1.34 -4.35
N GLU A 145 2.99 0.07 -4.47
CA GLU A 145 3.73 -0.62 -3.40
C GLU A 145 4.98 0.17 -2.99
N THR A 146 5.77 0.64 -3.98
CA THR A 146 7.01 1.38 -3.71
C THR A 146 6.74 2.75 -3.09
N ALA A 147 5.72 3.47 -3.57
CA ALA A 147 5.35 4.80 -3.09
C ALA A 147 4.75 4.78 -1.66
N THR A 148 4.19 3.65 -1.25
CA THR A 148 3.53 3.49 0.06
C THR A 148 4.35 2.66 1.04
N ARG A 149 5.64 2.42 0.78
CA ARG A 149 6.51 1.67 1.69
C ARG A 149 6.75 2.41 3.00
N ASP A 150 6.73 1.63 4.07
CA ASP A 150 7.19 2.09 5.38
C ASP A 150 8.69 2.42 5.32
N PRO A 151 9.12 3.63 5.69
CA PRO A 151 10.51 4.05 5.55
C PRO A 151 11.48 3.30 6.46
N LEU A 152 11.01 2.75 7.58
CA LEU A 152 11.84 2.02 8.53
C LEU A 152 12.10 0.57 8.07
N THR A 153 11.04 -0.17 7.73
CA THR A 153 11.14 -1.61 7.43
C THR A 153 11.25 -1.91 5.94
N CYS A 154 11.02 -0.91 5.08
CA CYS A 154 10.89 -1.07 3.62
C CYS A 154 9.79 -2.07 3.20
N LEU A 155 8.90 -2.47 4.10
CA LEU A 155 7.69 -3.22 3.77
C LEU A 155 6.64 -2.27 3.19
N PRO A 156 5.69 -2.79 2.39
CA PRO A 156 4.49 -2.03 2.07
C PRO A 156 3.79 -1.50 3.32
N GLY A 157 3.12 -0.36 3.20
CA GLY A 157 2.29 0.19 4.27
C GLY A 157 0.88 -0.38 4.28
N ARG A 158 0.11 -0.02 5.31
CA ARG A 158 -1.27 -0.45 5.55
C ARG A 158 -2.19 -0.31 4.33
N LYS A 159 -2.15 0.84 3.66
CA LYS A 159 -3.01 1.12 2.49
C LYS A 159 -2.80 0.14 1.33
N PHE A 160 -1.56 -0.25 1.07
CA PHE A 160 -1.25 -1.26 0.07
C PHE A 160 -1.83 -2.63 0.47
N MET A 161 -1.74 -3.00 1.75
CA MET A 161 -2.28 -4.26 2.23
C MET A 161 -3.81 -4.31 2.13
N GLU A 162 -4.50 -3.21 2.44
CA GLU A 162 -5.96 -3.10 2.28
C GLU A 162 -6.38 -3.36 0.82
N VAL A 163 -5.65 -2.83 -0.17
CA VAL A 163 -5.88 -3.11 -1.60
C VAL A 163 -5.63 -4.60 -1.93
N CYS A 164 -4.55 -5.19 -1.41
CA CYS A 164 -4.25 -6.60 -1.65
C CYS A 164 -5.31 -7.54 -1.06
N ILE A 165 -5.85 -7.22 0.12
CA ILE A 165 -6.92 -8.00 0.76
C ILE A 165 -8.21 -7.87 -0.06
N ASP A 166 -8.57 -6.68 -0.55
CA ASP A 166 -9.75 -6.46 -1.39
C ASP A 166 -9.69 -7.29 -2.68
N GLU A 167 -8.56 -7.27 -3.38
CA GLU A 167 -8.32 -8.12 -4.55
C GLU A 167 -8.44 -9.61 -4.23
N ALA A 168 -7.89 -10.05 -3.09
CA ALA A 168 -7.96 -11.44 -2.66
C ALA A 168 -9.41 -11.86 -2.34
N MET A 169 -10.20 -10.96 -1.75
CA MET A 169 -11.63 -11.18 -1.52
C MET A 169 -12.42 -11.31 -2.83
N GLU A 170 -12.14 -10.47 -3.82
CA GLU A 170 -12.77 -10.58 -5.15
C GLU A 170 -12.42 -11.92 -5.82
N ILE A 171 -11.16 -12.37 -5.73
CA ILE A 171 -10.72 -13.66 -6.25
C ILE A 171 -11.45 -14.79 -5.52
N TYR A 172 -11.51 -14.74 -4.19
CA TYR A 172 -12.20 -15.74 -3.37
C TYR A 172 -13.68 -15.85 -3.75
N ARG A 173 -14.41 -14.75 -3.85
CA ARG A 173 -15.84 -14.74 -4.24
C ARG A 173 -16.07 -15.36 -5.63
N ARG A 174 -15.12 -15.19 -6.55
CA ARG A 174 -15.24 -15.68 -7.92
C ARG A 174 -14.80 -17.14 -8.08
N THR A 175 -13.77 -17.58 -7.37
CA THR A 175 -13.07 -18.85 -7.62
C THR A 175 -13.13 -19.83 -6.45
N GLY A 176 -13.52 -19.37 -5.26
CA GLY A 176 -13.41 -20.16 -4.02
C GLY A 176 -11.97 -20.34 -3.51
N GLN A 177 -10.96 -19.68 -4.13
CA GLN A 177 -9.56 -19.82 -3.74
C GLN A 177 -9.33 -19.21 -2.35
N PRO A 178 -9.00 -20.01 -1.31
CA PRO A 178 -8.90 -19.50 0.04
C PRO A 178 -7.63 -18.67 0.25
N PHE A 179 -7.72 -17.70 1.14
CA PHE A 179 -6.58 -16.96 1.68
C PHE A 179 -6.75 -16.75 3.18
N ALA A 180 -5.66 -16.37 3.84
CA ALA A 180 -5.72 -16.00 5.25
C ALA A 180 -5.08 -14.64 5.49
N VAL A 181 -5.54 -13.97 6.54
CA VAL A 181 -4.91 -12.76 7.09
C VAL A 181 -4.20 -13.13 8.37
N LEU A 182 -2.93 -12.72 8.44
CA LEU A 182 -2.08 -12.79 9.62
C LEU A 182 -1.99 -11.40 10.24
N PHE A 183 -2.14 -11.30 11.55
CA PHE A 183 -1.80 -10.13 12.35
C PHE A 183 -0.72 -10.50 13.35
N ALA A 184 0.35 -9.73 13.42
CA ALA A 184 1.47 -9.97 14.33
C ALA A 184 1.87 -8.69 15.06
N ASP A 185 2.22 -8.82 16.33
CA ASP A 185 2.71 -7.76 17.21
C ASP A 185 4.03 -8.21 17.83
N VAL A 186 5.03 -7.34 17.82
CA VAL A 186 6.35 -7.62 18.42
C VAL A 186 6.25 -7.50 19.93
N ASN A 187 6.47 -8.62 20.63
CA ASN A 187 6.30 -8.69 22.08
C ASN A 187 7.31 -7.84 22.83
N ASN A 188 6.84 -7.16 23.87
CA ASN A 188 7.64 -6.33 24.77
C ASN A 188 8.44 -5.22 24.06
N PHE A 189 7.96 -4.75 22.88
CA PHE A 189 8.65 -3.74 22.10
C PHE A 189 8.90 -2.44 22.90
N HIS A 190 7.93 -2.04 23.73
CA HIS A 190 8.09 -0.89 24.63
C HIS A 190 9.23 -1.09 25.65
N ASP A 191 9.34 -2.29 26.23
CA ASP A 191 10.39 -2.61 27.20
C ASP A 191 11.76 -2.66 26.53
N ILE A 192 11.82 -3.13 25.30
CA ILE A 192 13.04 -3.12 24.46
C ILE A 192 13.48 -1.67 24.23
N ASN A 193 12.57 -0.79 23.83
CA ASN A 193 12.87 0.64 23.68
C ASN A 193 13.36 1.29 24.96
N ASN A 194 12.73 0.98 26.09
CA ASN A 194 13.12 1.53 27.40
C ASN A 194 14.48 1.03 27.89
N THR A 195 14.83 -0.24 27.55
CA THR A 195 16.05 -0.88 28.05
C THR A 195 17.25 -0.61 27.17
N TYR A 196 17.06 -0.61 25.82
CA TYR A 196 18.14 -0.54 24.84
C TYR A 196 18.09 0.70 23.97
N GLY A 197 17.08 1.56 24.14
CA GLY A 197 16.87 2.77 23.34
C GLY A 197 16.06 2.53 22.08
N HIS A 198 15.53 3.63 21.50
CA HIS A 198 14.69 3.58 20.29
C HIS A 198 15.45 3.07 19.06
N ALA A 199 16.77 3.29 18.98
CA ALA A 199 17.59 2.78 17.88
C ALA A 199 17.57 1.24 17.82
N ALA A 200 17.71 0.58 18.97
CA ALA A 200 17.64 -0.88 19.07
C ALA A 200 16.26 -1.42 18.69
N GLY A 201 15.18 -0.73 19.09
CA GLY A 201 13.82 -1.07 18.67
C GLY A 201 13.62 -0.92 17.17
N ASP A 202 14.12 0.15 16.58
CA ASP A 202 14.08 0.38 15.14
C ASP A 202 14.84 -0.71 14.37
N ASP A 203 16.01 -1.12 14.84
CA ASP A 203 16.80 -2.19 14.23
C ASP A 203 16.08 -3.54 14.34
N LEU A 204 15.39 -3.80 15.45
CA LEU A 204 14.57 -5.00 15.60
C LEU A 204 13.41 -5.03 14.60
N LEU A 205 12.70 -3.90 14.41
CA LEU A 205 11.63 -3.79 13.41
C LEU A 205 12.16 -3.96 11.99
N ARG A 206 13.33 -3.38 11.66
CA ARG A 206 14.02 -3.58 10.37
C ARG A 206 14.36 -5.06 10.15
N ALA A 207 14.95 -5.70 11.15
CA ALA A 207 15.31 -7.12 11.09
C ALA A 207 14.09 -8.01 10.91
N PHE A 208 13.00 -7.75 11.63
CA PHE A 208 11.74 -8.49 11.49
C PHE A 208 11.10 -8.29 10.11
N GLY A 209 11.03 -7.06 9.60
CA GLY A 209 10.56 -6.77 8.25
C GLY A 209 11.39 -7.46 7.17
N LEU A 210 12.72 -7.48 7.31
CA LEU A 210 13.63 -8.20 6.41
C LEU A 210 13.40 -9.71 6.47
N ALA A 211 13.21 -10.28 7.66
CA ALA A 211 12.93 -11.69 7.86
C ALA A 211 11.60 -12.11 7.19
N LEU A 212 10.55 -11.34 7.34
CA LEU A 212 9.26 -11.56 6.66
C LEU A 212 9.43 -11.58 5.12
N ARG A 213 10.20 -10.63 4.56
CA ARG A 213 10.49 -10.59 3.12
C ARG A 213 11.33 -11.76 2.64
N LYS A 214 12.34 -12.17 3.41
CA LYS A 214 13.31 -13.20 3.03
C LYS A 214 12.74 -14.61 3.14
N TYR A 215 11.96 -14.87 4.18
CA TYR A 215 11.49 -16.22 4.52
C TYR A 215 9.99 -16.42 4.25
N GLY A 216 9.23 -15.36 3.94
CA GLY A 216 7.90 -15.45 3.40
C GLY A 216 7.88 -16.09 2.00
N ARG A 217 6.80 -16.76 1.62
CA ARG A 217 6.64 -17.25 0.25
C ARG A 217 6.50 -16.07 -0.71
N LYS A 218 6.92 -16.25 -1.96
CA LYS A 218 6.81 -15.22 -3.01
C LYS A 218 5.36 -14.75 -3.24
N ALA A 219 4.39 -15.64 -3.02
CA ALA A 219 2.97 -15.34 -3.14
C ALA A 219 2.40 -14.56 -1.94
N ASP A 220 3.00 -14.73 -0.74
CA ASP A 220 2.56 -14.05 0.47
C ASP A 220 2.95 -12.56 0.41
N LYS A 221 2.12 -11.69 1.00
CA LYS A 221 2.39 -10.25 1.12
C LYS A 221 2.45 -9.88 2.58
N PHE A 222 3.36 -8.96 2.93
CA PHE A 222 3.52 -8.46 4.29
C PHE A 222 3.56 -6.95 4.26
N CYS A 223 3.02 -6.31 5.30
CA CYS A 223 3.12 -4.87 5.52
C CYS A 223 3.42 -4.55 6.98
N ARG A 224 3.96 -3.37 7.22
CA ARG A 224 3.90 -2.75 8.53
C ARG A 224 2.55 -2.06 8.66
N TRP A 225 1.76 -2.46 9.65
CA TRP A 225 0.41 -1.96 9.87
C TRP A 225 0.41 -0.66 10.68
N GLY A 226 1.30 -0.58 11.67
CA GLY A 226 1.56 0.60 12.50
C GLY A 226 2.45 0.22 13.68
N GLY A 227 3.26 1.13 14.19
CA GLY A 227 4.10 0.87 15.37
C GLY A 227 4.93 -0.41 15.25
N ASP A 228 4.64 -1.38 16.11
CA ASP A 228 5.22 -2.72 16.18
C ASP A 228 4.33 -3.82 15.58
N GLU A 229 3.26 -3.43 14.87
CA GLU A 229 2.28 -4.31 14.27
C GLU A 229 2.58 -4.60 12.79
N PHE A 230 2.40 -5.85 12.39
CA PHE A 230 2.58 -6.32 11.02
C PHE A 230 1.36 -7.13 10.57
N VAL A 231 0.97 -6.98 9.30
CA VAL A 231 -0.11 -7.76 8.68
C VAL A 231 0.42 -8.53 7.48
N GLY A 232 -0.03 -9.76 7.33
CA GLY A 232 0.28 -10.63 6.20
C GLY A 232 -0.98 -11.11 5.49
N LEU A 233 -0.93 -11.15 4.15
CA LEU A 233 -1.88 -11.81 3.28
C LEU A 233 -1.25 -13.11 2.79
N LEU A 234 -1.83 -14.26 3.15
CA LEU A 234 -1.30 -15.58 2.89
C LEU A 234 -2.19 -16.31 1.88
N HIS A 235 -1.61 -16.76 0.77
CA HIS A 235 -2.32 -17.58 -0.20
C HIS A 235 -2.29 -19.04 0.22
N LEU A 236 -3.49 -19.65 0.35
CA LEU A 236 -3.67 -21.02 0.77
C LEU A 236 -4.15 -21.87 -0.41
N ARG A 237 -3.83 -23.16 -0.40
CA ARG A 237 -4.48 -24.15 -1.29
C ARG A 237 -5.74 -24.71 -0.62
N HIS A 238 -5.65 -24.97 0.67
CA HIS A 238 -6.74 -25.44 1.52
C HIS A 238 -6.74 -24.65 2.84
N PRO A 239 -7.90 -24.44 3.48
CA PRO A 239 -7.99 -23.73 4.76
C PRO A 239 -7.04 -24.30 5.84
N GLU A 240 -6.82 -25.60 5.87
CA GLU A 240 -5.98 -26.30 6.85
C GLU A 240 -4.49 -25.95 6.74
N ASP A 241 -4.05 -25.42 5.59
CA ASP A 241 -2.67 -24.98 5.36
C ASP A 241 -2.23 -23.85 6.29
N ILE A 242 -3.20 -23.19 6.95
CA ILE A 242 -2.98 -22.14 7.95
C ILE A 242 -2.07 -22.62 9.08
N LYS A 243 -2.18 -23.89 9.53
CA LYS A 243 -1.35 -24.48 10.59
C LYS A 243 0.13 -24.52 10.20
N GLY A 244 0.40 -24.85 8.95
CA GLY A 244 1.76 -24.86 8.40
C GLY A 244 2.34 -23.44 8.24
N ALA A 245 1.50 -22.49 7.83
CA ALA A 245 1.87 -21.08 7.75
C ALA A 245 2.20 -20.54 9.15
N ALA A 246 1.37 -20.81 10.13
CA ALA A 246 1.55 -20.41 11.52
C ALA A 246 2.93 -20.81 12.08
N LYS A 247 3.28 -22.12 11.99
CA LYS A 247 4.58 -22.63 12.42
C LYS A 247 5.76 -21.96 11.72
N ARG A 248 5.61 -21.65 10.42
CA ARG A 248 6.66 -20.94 9.66
C ARG A 248 6.89 -19.52 10.19
N PHE A 249 5.83 -18.78 10.50
CA PHE A 249 5.96 -17.41 11.00
C PHE A 249 6.50 -17.35 12.42
N LEU A 250 6.13 -18.26 13.30
CA LEU A 250 6.79 -18.38 14.61
C LEU A 250 8.30 -18.60 14.46
N LYS A 251 8.71 -19.48 13.54
CA LYS A 251 10.12 -19.73 13.28
C LYS A 251 10.83 -18.50 12.72
N ILE A 252 10.15 -17.70 11.87
CA ILE A 252 10.71 -16.44 11.35
C ILE A 252 10.94 -15.46 12.50
N ALA A 253 9.94 -15.29 13.39
CA ALA A 253 10.05 -14.40 14.53
C ALA A 253 11.18 -14.83 15.49
N HIS A 254 11.26 -16.11 15.83
CA HIS A 254 12.29 -16.64 16.73
C HIS A 254 13.72 -16.56 16.19
N ASN A 255 13.90 -16.53 14.86
CA ASN A 255 15.21 -16.39 14.22
C ASN A 255 15.60 -14.94 13.93
N CYS A 256 14.80 -13.99 14.40
CA CYS A 256 15.08 -12.57 14.24
C CYS A 256 15.76 -12.05 15.51
N GLU A 257 17.04 -11.72 15.40
CA GLU A 257 17.86 -11.23 16.50
C GLU A 257 18.63 -9.99 16.06
N VAL A 258 18.85 -9.09 17.01
CA VAL A 258 19.68 -7.90 16.83
C VAL A 258 20.70 -7.86 17.96
N THR A 259 21.95 -7.56 17.65
CA THR A 259 23.00 -7.39 18.65
C THR A 259 23.29 -5.90 18.83
N GLU A 260 23.07 -5.40 20.03
CA GLU A 260 23.35 -4.03 20.43
C GLU A 260 24.24 -4.06 21.67
N ASP A 261 25.36 -3.31 21.66
CA ASP A 261 26.34 -3.24 22.76
C ASP A 261 26.78 -4.63 23.31
N GLY A 262 26.95 -5.61 22.41
CA GLY A 262 27.35 -6.97 22.76
C GLY A 262 26.24 -7.82 23.42
N LYS A 263 25.00 -7.32 23.50
CA LYS A 263 23.83 -8.06 23.98
C LYS A 263 22.93 -8.42 22.80
N THR A 264 22.47 -9.68 22.76
CA THR A 264 21.53 -10.14 21.74
C THR A 264 20.10 -9.96 22.22
N VAL A 265 19.31 -9.21 21.44
CA VAL A 265 17.87 -9.01 21.64
C VAL A 265 17.15 -9.87 20.60
N SER A 266 16.42 -10.88 21.08
CA SER A 266 15.63 -11.76 20.20
C SER A 266 14.23 -11.18 19.99
N CYS A 267 13.77 -11.20 18.72
CA CYS A 267 12.41 -10.87 18.40
C CYS A 267 11.46 -12.01 18.81
N ARG A 268 10.41 -11.66 19.52
CA ARG A 268 9.26 -12.56 19.74
C ARG A 268 8.01 -11.84 19.26
N ALA A 269 7.09 -12.56 18.64
CA ALA A 269 5.85 -11.99 18.16
C ALA A 269 4.66 -12.83 18.58
N SER A 270 3.58 -12.16 18.96
CA SER A 270 2.26 -12.78 19.10
C SER A 270 1.54 -12.72 17.78
N ILE A 271 0.96 -13.82 17.33
CA ILE A 271 0.44 -13.98 15.97
C ILE A 271 -0.99 -14.52 16.02
N GLY A 272 -1.90 -13.81 15.35
CA GLY A 272 -3.25 -14.27 15.02
C GLY A 272 -3.37 -14.53 13.54
N ILE A 273 -3.96 -15.65 13.15
CA ILE A 273 -4.19 -15.96 11.73
C ILE A 273 -5.62 -16.47 11.55
N THR A 274 -6.33 -15.93 10.55
CA THR A 274 -7.69 -16.36 10.23
C THR A 274 -7.87 -16.53 8.72
N VAL A 275 -8.66 -17.54 8.34
CA VAL A 275 -9.05 -17.80 6.95
C VAL A 275 -10.24 -16.91 6.58
N VAL A 276 -10.31 -16.52 5.31
CA VAL A 276 -11.43 -15.76 4.75
C VAL A 276 -12.76 -16.53 4.91
N ARG A 277 -13.87 -15.81 5.14
CA ARG A 277 -15.25 -16.31 5.20
C ARG A 277 -16.09 -15.56 4.17
N ASP A 278 -17.23 -16.15 3.79
CA ASP A 278 -18.09 -15.62 2.72
C ASP A 278 -18.64 -14.21 3.02
N ASP A 279 -18.88 -13.91 4.29
CA ASP A 279 -19.43 -12.64 4.77
C ASP A 279 -18.36 -11.61 5.18
N ASP A 280 -17.09 -11.93 4.98
CA ASP A 280 -16.01 -11.02 5.39
C ASP A 280 -15.97 -9.72 4.59
N THR A 281 -15.62 -8.67 5.31
CA THR A 281 -15.11 -7.40 4.82
C THR A 281 -13.64 -7.28 5.19
N ILE A 282 -12.90 -6.34 4.59
CA ILE A 282 -11.51 -6.05 5.00
C ILE A 282 -11.43 -5.80 6.51
N LYS A 283 -12.38 -5.01 7.04
CA LYS A 283 -12.41 -4.69 8.46
C LYS A 283 -12.66 -5.91 9.34
N SER A 284 -13.61 -6.80 8.98
CA SER A 284 -13.95 -7.96 9.81
C SER A 284 -12.82 -8.98 9.86
N ILE A 285 -12.20 -9.32 8.72
CA ILE A 285 -11.12 -10.30 8.68
C ILE A 285 -9.86 -9.80 9.39
N VAL A 286 -9.49 -8.52 9.23
CA VAL A 286 -8.35 -7.93 9.93
C VAL A 286 -8.62 -7.86 11.44
N SER A 287 -9.81 -7.44 11.86
CA SER A 287 -10.19 -7.38 13.27
C SER A 287 -10.22 -8.76 13.92
N ARG A 288 -10.61 -9.83 13.18
CA ARG A 288 -10.58 -11.21 13.69
C ARG A 288 -9.14 -11.70 13.85
N ALA A 289 -8.25 -11.40 12.90
CA ALA A 289 -6.83 -11.73 13.01
C ALA A 289 -6.16 -11.00 14.20
N ASP A 290 -6.47 -9.71 14.40
CA ASP A 290 -6.04 -8.91 15.55
C ASP A 290 -6.54 -9.51 16.88
N HIS A 291 -7.83 -9.89 16.95
CA HIS A 291 -8.37 -10.54 18.13
C HIS A 291 -7.62 -11.84 18.47
N TYR A 292 -7.28 -12.66 17.47
CA TYR A 292 -6.49 -13.89 17.67
C TYR A 292 -5.06 -13.58 18.12
N MET A 293 -4.44 -12.54 17.58
CA MET A 293 -3.13 -12.08 18.05
C MET A 293 -3.19 -11.65 19.51
N TYR A 294 -4.24 -10.92 19.93
CA TYR A 294 -4.45 -10.57 21.32
C TYR A 294 -4.64 -11.80 22.24
N LEU A 295 -5.35 -12.85 21.78
CA LEU A 295 -5.45 -14.11 22.50
C LEU A 295 -4.09 -14.82 22.59
N ALA A 296 -3.31 -14.82 21.51
CA ALA A 296 -1.96 -15.36 21.51
C ALA A 296 -1.06 -14.66 22.53
N LYS A 297 -1.14 -13.33 22.63
CA LYS A 297 -0.38 -12.52 23.60
C LYS A 297 -0.66 -12.88 25.06
N LYS A 298 -1.84 -13.46 25.35
CA LYS A 298 -2.22 -13.93 26.70
C LYS A 298 -1.74 -15.35 27.02
N ARG A 299 -1.33 -16.14 26.02
CA ARG A 299 -0.81 -17.51 26.20
C ARG A 299 0.65 -17.47 26.64
N LYS A 300 1.04 -18.37 27.58
CA LYS A 300 2.42 -18.42 28.08
C LYS A 300 3.39 -19.18 27.17
N GLU A 301 2.90 -20.11 26.35
CA GLU A 301 3.73 -21.06 25.60
C GLU A 301 3.71 -20.83 24.09
N ASP A 302 2.57 -20.89 23.43
CA ASP A 302 2.47 -20.67 21.96
C ASP A 302 1.89 -19.30 21.65
N GLN A 303 2.73 -18.42 21.13
CA GLN A 303 2.33 -17.06 20.77
C GLN A 303 1.61 -17.02 19.42
N ILE A 304 0.76 -18.02 19.16
CA ILE A 304 -0.05 -18.10 17.95
C ILE A 304 -1.45 -18.64 18.24
N VAL A 305 -2.46 -18.04 17.60
CA VAL A 305 -3.85 -18.50 17.63
C VAL A 305 -4.41 -18.46 16.21
N THR A 306 -5.14 -19.50 15.85
CA THR A 306 -5.79 -19.66 14.55
C THR A 306 -7.27 -20.04 14.71
N ASP A 307 -8.03 -20.07 13.59
CA ASP A 307 -9.41 -20.55 13.56
C ASP A 307 -9.58 -21.99 14.11
N PHE A 308 -8.51 -22.78 14.16
CA PHE A 308 -8.53 -24.18 14.60
C PHE A 308 -8.11 -24.38 16.06
N ASP A 309 -7.87 -23.29 16.80
CA ASP A 309 -7.43 -23.30 18.20
C ASP A 309 -8.57 -22.93 19.17
N GLN A 310 -9.80 -22.82 18.68
CA GLN A 310 -11.03 -22.55 19.44
C GLN A 310 -11.75 -23.80 19.86
#